data_76d5ebd15c0ca20bf2bdf4a7aab833bc
#
_entry.id   76d5ebd15c0ca20bf2bdf4a7aab833bc
#
_cell.length_a   1.000
_cell.length_b   1.000
_cell.length_c   1.000
_cell.angle_alpha   90.00
_cell.angle_beta   90.00
_cell.angle_gamma   90.00
#
_symmetry.space_group_name_H-M   'P 1'
#
loop_
_entity.id
_entity.type
_entity.pdbx_description
1 polymer ?
#
loop_
_entity_poly.entity_id
_entity_poly.type
_entity_poly.pdbx_seq_one_letter_code
_entity_poly.pdbx_strand_id
1 'polypeptide(L)'
;MEKEIYLYPYSAAEAHTRNELALWRASYQANEECARDIEEHVRTHFDGAHLDDSMLQPLLDKWGYKRINFVLANTLQELSYDGRFSRKNQEWAKATFIPQDGTHNISLMVKSHPAVLDGVVNMVREAYKNLGLFGPQHCEPNSFENLDYEGRVLVLSPDTLKESCWSPENQLWLAHDGFGCSPHAIGRSIRSTCLGDGEQTRWNRTDFIGVLREEFLPDWAKEKLAELQAEQPDMGVIKMT
;
A
#
# COMPACT_ATOMS: atom_id res chain seq x y z
N MET A 1 -17.68 0.77 17.17
CA MET A 1 -16.90 0.94 15.92
C MET A 1 -17.53 2.11 15.18
N GLU A 2 -16.88 3.27 15.19
CA GLU A 2 -17.26 4.36 14.29
C GLU A 2 -17.02 3.88 12.86
N LYS A 3 -17.99 4.16 11.98
CA LYS A 3 -17.96 3.74 10.60
C LYS A 3 -16.87 4.55 9.91
N GLU A 4 -15.82 3.89 9.37
CA GLU A 4 -14.77 4.55 8.61
C GLU A 4 -15.41 5.44 7.53
N ILE A 5 -15.14 6.75 7.59
CA ILE A 5 -15.67 7.69 6.59
C ILE A 5 -14.88 7.43 5.30
N TYR A 6 -15.60 7.10 4.24
CA TYR A 6 -15.01 6.83 2.93
C TYR A 6 -14.19 8.02 2.41
N LEU A 7 -12.94 7.76 1.96
CA LEU A 7 -12.13 8.75 1.27
C LEU A 7 -12.66 8.91 -0.17
N TYR A 8 -13.35 10.02 -0.45
CA TYR A 8 -13.98 10.25 -1.75
C TYR A 8 -12.91 10.56 -2.83
N PRO A 9 -12.88 9.83 -3.95
CA PRO A 9 -11.76 9.85 -4.87
C PRO A 9 -11.87 10.89 -6.00
N TYR A 10 -12.95 11.66 -6.06
CA TYR A 10 -13.21 12.60 -7.14
C TYR A 10 -13.31 14.04 -6.65
N SER A 11 -13.27 14.99 -7.59
CA SER A 11 -13.44 16.41 -7.35
C SER A 11 -14.88 16.80 -6.94
N ALA A 12 -15.07 17.99 -6.40
CA ALA A 12 -16.41 18.50 -6.08
C ALA A 12 -17.29 18.65 -7.34
N ALA A 13 -16.71 19.08 -8.47
CA ALA A 13 -17.43 19.20 -9.73
C ALA A 13 -17.93 17.84 -10.23
N GLU A 14 -17.09 16.81 -10.13
CA GLU A 14 -17.46 15.46 -10.50
C GLU A 14 -18.49 14.86 -9.53
N ALA A 15 -18.33 15.10 -8.21
CA ALA A 15 -19.33 14.72 -7.20
C ALA A 15 -20.71 15.36 -7.46
N HIS A 16 -20.73 16.61 -7.92
CA HIS A 16 -21.98 17.28 -8.34
C HIS A 16 -22.62 16.54 -9.53
N THR A 17 -21.84 16.22 -10.56
CA THR A 17 -22.32 15.50 -11.75
C THR A 17 -22.86 14.10 -11.41
N ARG A 18 -22.25 13.45 -10.40
CA ARG A 18 -22.66 12.12 -9.91
C ARG A 18 -23.80 12.15 -8.89
N ASN A 19 -24.29 13.35 -8.47
CA ASN A 19 -25.22 13.53 -7.36
C ASN A 19 -24.68 12.99 -5.99
N GLU A 20 -23.38 13.03 -5.77
CA GLU A 20 -22.68 12.49 -4.61
C GLU A 20 -22.06 13.58 -3.72
N LEU A 21 -22.50 14.83 -3.83
CA LEU A 21 -21.97 15.97 -3.06
C LEU A 21 -21.98 15.75 -1.54
N ALA A 22 -22.94 14.98 -1.02
CA ALA A 22 -22.99 14.68 0.41
C ALA A 22 -21.82 13.80 0.84
N LEU A 23 -21.44 12.80 0.03
CA LEU A 23 -20.27 11.94 0.27
C LEU A 23 -18.98 12.73 0.16
N TRP A 24 -18.87 13.59 -0.86
CA TRP A 24 -17.72 14.47 -1.02
C TRP A 24 -17.53 15.39 0.19
N ARG A 25 -18.63 16.04 0.66
CA ARG A 25 -18.58 16.94 1.83
C ARG A 25 -18.16 16.21 3.10
N ALA A 26 -18.71 15.04 3.35
CA ALA A 26 -18.33 14.22 4.51
C ALA A 26 -16.85 13.84 4.48
N SER A 27 -16.36 13.42 3.32
CA SER A 27 -14.93 13.10 3.12
C SER A 27 -14.05 14.34 3.30
N TYR A 28 -14.44 15.48 2.75
CA TYR A 28 -13.70 16.73 2.85
C TYR A 28 -13.59 17.20 4.31
N GLN A 29 -14.67 17.20 5.06
CA GLN A 29 -14.67 17.54 6.49
C GLN A 29 -13.76 16.59 7.29
N ALA A 30 -13.83 15.29 7.01
CA ALA A 30 -12.96 14.31 7.64
C ALA A 30 -11.46 14.53 7.30
N ASN A 31 -11.15 14.99 6.08
CA ASN A 31 -9.78 15.35 5.70
C ASN A 31 -9.29 16.60 6.47
N GLU A 32 -10.14 17.63 6.64
CA GLU A 32 -9.81 18.80 7.45
C GLU A 32 -9.59 18.45 8.94
N GLU A 33 -10.42 17.56 9.48
CA GLU A 33 -10.27 17.07 10.85
C GLU A 33 -9.00 16.24 11.00
N CYS A 34 -8.69 15.36 10.03
CA CYS A 34 -7.45 14.60 10.00
C CYS A 34 -6.22 15.51 9.97
N ALA A 35 -6.24 16.57 9.17
CA ALA A 35 -5.15 17.54 9.12
C ALA A 35 -4.91 18.23 10.48
N ARG A 36 -6.00 18.61 11.17
CA ARG A 36 -5.92 19.21 12.51
C ARG A 36 -5.43 18.23 13.57
N ASP A 37 -5.84 16.98 13.49
CA ASP A 37 -5.38 15.94 14.41
C ASP A 37 -3.89 15.66 14.21
N ILE A 38 -3.41 15.56 12.98
CA ILE A 38 -1.97 15.42 12.70
C ILE A 38 -1.20 16.60 13.28
N GLU A 39 -1.69 17.83 13.06
CA GLU A 39 -1.09 19.06 13.61
C GLU A 39 -1.01 19.05 15.14
N GLU A 40 -2.08 18.61 15.80
CA GLU A 40 -2.15 18.49 17.26
C GLU A 40 -1.17 17.43 17.78
N HIS A 41 -1.12 16.26 17.15
CA HIS A 41 -0.19 15.20 17.54
C HIS A 41 1.26 15.61 17.33
N VAL A 42 1.59 16.27 16.23
CA VAL A 42 2.92 16.85 16.03
C VAL A 42 3.28 17.84 17.15
N ARG A 43 2.36 18.75 17.48
CA ARG A 43 2.57 19.77 18.53
C ARG A 43 2.81 19.15 19.91
N THR A 44 2.13 18.06 20.23
CA THR A 44 2.20 17.43 21.54
C THR A 44 3.35 16.41 21.69
N HIS A 45 3.85 15.85 20.57
CA HIS A 45 4.88 14.81 20.57
C HIS A 45 6.23 15.28 20.00
N PHE A 46 6.37 16.55 19.65
CA PHE A 46 7.63 17.14 19.23
C PHE A 46 8.26 17.96 20.36
N ASP A 47 9.42 17.53 20.85
CA ASP A 47 10.13 18.15 21.96
C ASP A 47 11.05 19.34 21.55
N GLY A 48 11.04 19.69 20.26
CA GLY A 48 11.91 20.69 19.67
C GLY A 48 13.13 20.11 18.93
N ALA A 49 13.45 18.84 19.14
CA ALA A 49 14.54 18.13 18.47
C ALA A 49 14.10 16.82 17.87
N HIS A 50 13.24 16.08 18.56
CA HIS A 50 12.79 14.73 18.18
C HIS A 50 11.26 14.67 18.13
N LEU A 51 10.75 13.88 17.22
CA LEU A 51 9.34 13.54 17.10
C LEU A 51 9.15 12.13 17.66
N ASP A 52 8.26 11.98 18.65
CA ASP A 52 7.94 10.69 19.27
C ASP A 52 7.02 9.90 18.33
N ASP A 53 7.41 8.68 17.98
CA ASP A 53 6.67 7.78 17.07
C ASP A 53 5.36 7.25 17.68
N SER A 54 5.20 7.32 19.01
CA SER A 54 3.95 6.97 19.69
C SER A 54 2.72 7.76 19.22
N MET A 55 2.94 8.92 18.59
CA MET A 55 1.88 9.73 17.98
C MET A 55 1.14 9.04 16.83
N LEU A 56 1.79 8.06 16.18
CA LEU A 56 1.31 7.56 14.90
C LEU A 56 0.16 6.57 15.05
N GLN A 57 0.23 5.64 16.01
CA GLN A 57 -0.78 4.59 16.16
C GLN A 57 -2.18 5.14 16.42
N PRO A 58 -2.39 6.13 17.33
CA PRO A 58 -3.71 6.74 17.53
C PRO A 58 -4.28 7.41 16.26
N LEU A 59 -3.42 8.02 15.44
CA LEU A 59 -3.82 8.61 14.17
C LEU A 59 -4.26 7.55 13.16
N LEU A 60 -3.48 6.45 13.05
CA LEU A 60 -3.79 5.33 12.16
C LEU A 60 -5.09 4.64 12.56
N ASP A 61 -5.32 4.44 13.86
CA ASP A 61 -6.53 3.82 14.38
C ASP A 61 -7.78 4.66 14.10
N LYS A 62 -7.65 5.99 14.16
CA LYS A 62 -8.77 6.91 13.95
C LYS A 62 -9.06 7.17 12.46
N TRP A 63 -8.03 7.42 11.66
CA TRP A 63 -8.17 7.95 10.30
C TRP A 63 -7.86 6.94 9.20
N GLY A 64 -7.15 5.88 9.53
CA GLY A 64 -6.62 4.93 8.57
C GLY A 64 -5.47 5.52 7.72
N TYR A 65 -4.64 4.62 7.20
CA TYR A 65 -3.47 5.01 6.41
C TYR A 65 -3.83 5.85 5.18
N LYS A 66 -4.87 5.44 4.43
CA LYS A 66 -5.23 6.10 3.15
C LYS A 66 -5.54 7.59 3.32
N ARG A 67 -6.27 7.94 4.39
CA ARG A 67 -6.64 9.34 4.66
C ARG A 67 -5.45 10.16 5.13
N ILE A 68 -4.64 9.64 6.05
CA ILE A 68 -3.42 10.31 6.52
C ILE A 68 -2.49 10.57 5.33
N ASN A 69 -2.29 9.55 4.48
CA ASN A 69 -1.48 9.64 3.28
C ASN A 69 -1.98 10.75 2.34
N PHE A 70 -3.30 10.80 2.09
CA PHE A 70 -3.93 11.81 1.26
C PHE A 70 -3.69 13.23 1.79
N VAL A 71 -3.90 13.46 3.08
CA VAL A 71 -3.73 14.77 3.72
C VAL A 71 -2.26 15.22 3.71
N LEU A 72 -1.33 14.32 4.02
CA LEU A 72 0.10 14.63 3.98
C LEU A 72 0.58 14.88 2.55
N ALA A 73 0.16 14.07 1.59
CA ALA A 73 0.51 14.27 0.18
C ALA A 73 -0.03 15.60 -0.36
N ASN A 74 -1.28 15.97 -0.02
CA ASN A 74 -1.84 17.28 -0.35
C ASN A 74 -0.97 18.41 0.25
N THR A 75 -0.59 18.28 1.52
CA THR A 75 0.26 19.30 2.18
C THR A 75 1.58 19.47 1.45
N LEU A 76 2.27 18.39 1.08
CA LEU A 76 3.55 18.45 0.38
C LEU A 76 3.41 18.96 -1.06
N GLN A 77 2.31 18.64 -1.74
CA GLN A 77 2.04 19.18 -3.08
C GLN A 77 1.84 20.70 -3.06
N GLU A 78 1.06 21.22 -2.09
CA GLU A 78 0.84 22.65 -1.91
C GLU A 78 2.14 23.38 -1.53
N LEU A 79 3.03 22.74 -0.76
CA LEU A 79 4.33 23.26 -0.34
C LEU A 79 5.49 22.74 -1.20
N SER A 80 5.23 22.34 -2.44
CA SER A 80 6.24 21.71 -3.32
C SER A 80 7.48 22.56 -3.61
N TYR A 81 7.39 23.89 -3.42
CA TYR A 81 8.50 24.82 -3.54
C TYR A 81 9.42 24.84 -2.31
N ASP A 82 9.03 24.22 -1.19
CA ASP A 82 9.78 24.29 0.06
C ASP A 82 10.90 23.23 0.08
N GLY A 83 12.14 23.70 -0.02
CA GLY A 83 13.33 22.83 -0.06
C GLY A 83 13.67 22.11 1.25
N ARG A 84 12.87 22.29 2.32
CA ARG A 84 13.04 21.58 3.59
C ARG A 84 12.42 20.19 3.58
N PHE A 85 11.55 19.90 2.61
CA PHE A 85 11.10 18.52 2.37
C PHE A 85 12.17 17.74 1.59
N SER A 86 12.38 16.48 1.97
CA SER A 86 13.26 15.58 1.26
C SER A 86 12.74 15.33 -0.17
N ARG A 87 13.67 15.17 -1.12
CA ARG A 87 13.30 14.86 -2.50
C ARG A 87 12.45 13.59 -2.61
N LYS A 88 12.76 12.59 -1.80
CA LYS A 88 12.02 11.31 -1.75
C LYS A 88 10.56 11.52 -1.35
N ASN A 89 10.29 12.39 -0.34
CA ASN A 89 8.94 12.68 0.11
C ASN A 89 8.18 13.58 -0.89
N GLN A 90 8.87 14.48 -1.57
CA GLN A 90 8.26 15.26 -2.65
C GLN A 90 7.87 14.39 -3.85
N GLU A 91 8.70 13.43 -4.24
CA GLU A 91 8.41 12.47 -5.32
C GLU A 91 7.24 11.55 -4.93
N TRP A 92 7.23 11.06 -3.70
CA TRP A 92 6.11 10.29 -3.16
C TRP A 92 4.80 11.07 -3.17
N ALA A 93 4.80 12.31 -2.70
CA ALA A 93 3.60 13.15 -2.69
C ALA A 93 3.06 13.37 -4.11
N LYS A 94 3.93 13.62 -5.10
CA LYS A 94 3.53 13.78 -6.51
C LYS A 94 2.89 12.54 -7.13
N ALA A 95 3.24 11.35 -6.64
CA ALA A 95 2.64 10.09 -7.09
C ALA A 95 1.22 9.88 -6.54
N THR A 96 0.86 10.57 -5.46
CA THR A 96 -0.48 10.49 -4.87
C THR A 96 -1.45 11.40 -5.62
N PHE A 97 -2.51 10.80 -6.18
CA PHE A 97 -3.53 11.57 -6.88
C PHE A 97 -4.39 12.36 -5.89
N ILE A 98 -4.42 13.68 -6.03
CA ILE A 98 -5.26 14.61 -5.27
C ILE A 98 -6.24 15.25 -6.27
N PRO A 99 -7.56 14.98 -6.19
CA PRO A 99 -8.56 15.62 -7.04
C PRO A 99 -8.56 17.14 -6.81
N GLN A 100 -8.48 17.90 -7.88
CA GLN A 100 -8.48 19.37 -7.82
C GLN A 100 -9.64 19.92 -8.65
N ASP A 101 -10.33 20.92 -8.10
CA ASP A 101 -11.42 21.65 -8.74
C ASP A 101 -10.99 23.02 -9.28
N GLY A 102 -9.71 23.22 -9.53
CA GLY A 102 -9.15 24.53 -9.84
C GLY A 102 -9.01 25.44 -8.62
N THR A 103 -9.33 24.95 -7.42
CA THR A 103 -9.13 25.61 -6.13
C THR A 103 -8.05 24.88 -5.34
N HIS A 104 -7.20 25.64 -4.63
CA HIS A 104 -6.21 25.06 -3.76
C HIS A 104 -6.87 24.40 -2.53
N ASN A 105 -6.47 23.20 -2.20
CA ASN A 105 -6.94 22.48 -1.00
C ASN A 105 -6.18 22.93 0.26
N ILE A 106 -5.97 24.23 0.43
CA ILE A 106 -5.20 24.81 1.54
C ILE A 106 -5.78 24.45 2.91
N SER A 107 -7.09 24.30 3.01
CA SER A 107 -7.76 23.89 4.24
C SER A 107 -7.40 22.48 4.71
N LEU A 108 -6.91 21.64 3.80
CA LEU A 108 -6.46 20.28 4.11
C LEU A 108 -4.98 20.21 4.52
N MET A 109 -4.28 21.35 4.52
CA MET A 109 -2.85 21.37 4.87
C MET A 109 -2.63 21.22 6.36
N VAL A 110 -1.67 20.39 6.73
CA VAL A 110 -1.14 20.31 8.10
C VAL A 110 -0.23 21.53 8.34
N LYS A 111 -0.62 22.39 9.27
CA LYS A 111 0.12 23.62 9.61
C LYS A 111 1.22 23.33 10.62
N SER A 112 2.35 22.82 10.14
CA SER A 112 3.51 22.55 10.97
C SER A 112 4.81 22.87 10.22
N HIS A 113 5.93 22.83 10.94
CA HIS A 113 7.24 23.11 10.32
C HIS A 113 7.57 22.03 9.27
N PRO A 114 7.94 22.39 8.03
CA PRO A 114 8.16 21.43 6.95
C PRO A 114 9.15 20.32 7.25
N ALA A 115 10.26 20.58 7.94
CA ALA A 115 11.22 19.56 8.31
C ALA A 115 10.65 18.55 9.34
N VAL A 116 9.73 18.96 10.21
CA VAL A 116 9.03 18.06 11.15
C VAL A 116 8.02 17.23 10.39
N LEU A 117 7.28 17.84 9.47
CA LEU A 117 6.34 17.12 8.60
C LEU A 117 7.05 16.10 7.71
N ASP A 118 8.26 16.39 7.23
CA ASP A 118 9.06 15.43 6.47
C ASP A 118 9.35 14.17 7.30
N GLY A 119 9.61 14.35 8.61
CA GLY A 119 9.73 13.25 9.57
C GLY A 119 8.42 12.46 9.74
N VAL A 120 7.27 13.15 9.89
CA VAL A 120 5.95 12.51 9.98
C VAL A 120 5.66 11.66 8.74
N VAL A 121 5.94 12.19 7.55
CA VAL A 121 5.77 11.46 6.29
C VAL A 121 6.61 10.18 6.27
N ASN A 122 7.88 10.27 6.70
CA ASN A 122 8.74 9.08 6.78
C ASN A 122 8.16 8.03 7.73
N MET A 123 7.66 8.44 8.91
CA MET A 123 7.06 7.54 9.89
C MET A 123 5.79 6.86 9.34
N VAL A 124 4.92 7.63 8.67
CA VAL A 124 3.68 7.10 8.07
C VAL A 124 4.00 6.10 6.95
N ARG A 125 4.97 6.40 6.11
CA ARG A 125 5.40 5.52 5.01
C ARG A 125 6.01 4.21 5.53
N GLU A 126 6.84 4.31 6.57
CA GLU A 126 7.42 3.12 7.20
C GLU A 126 6.36 2.27 7.92
N ALA A 127 5.41 2.91 8.61
CA ALA A 127 4.29 2.21 9.21
C ALA A 127 3.43 1.47 8.18
N TYR A 128 3.18 2.08 7.02
CA TYR A 128 2.45 1.41 5.95
C TYR A 128 3.18 0.18 5.43
N LYS A 129 4.49 0.30 5.22
CA LYS A 129 5.32 -0.83 4.81
C LYS A 129 5.23 -1.99 5.81
N ASN A 130 5.17 -1.68 7.11
CA ASN A 130 5.19 -2.68 8.17
C ASN A 130 3.81 -3.23 8.56
N LEU A 131 2.74 -2.43 8.43
CA LEU A 131 1.39 -2.76 8.92
C LEU A 131 0.36 -2.94 7.81
N GLY A 132 0.53 -2.24 6.71
CA GLY A 132 -0.41 -2.27 5.57
C GLY A 132 -0.05 -3.29 4.49
N LEU A 133 1.15 -3.89 4.57
CA LEU A 133 1.66 -4.86 3.61
C LEU A 133 1.92 -6.20 4.28
N PHE A 134 1.97 -7.25 3.45
CA PHE A 134 2.39 -8.56 3.94
C PHE A 134 3.90 -8.56 4.24
N GLY A 135 4.26 -9.10 5.40
CA GLY A 135 5.62 -9.26 5.88
C GLY A 135 5.95 -10.72 6.24
N PRO A 136 7.17 -10.99 6.75
CA PRO A 136 7.60 -12.34 7.12
C PRO A 136 6.66 -13.07 8.08
N GLN A 137 5.99 -12.31 8.97
CA GLN A 137 5.03 -12.86 9.94
C GLN A 137 3.78 -13.47 9.31
N HIS A 138 3.49 -13.16 8.04
CA HIS A 138 2.38 -13.69 7.28
C HIS A 138 2.76 -14.90 6.41
N CYS A 139 4.06 -15.22 6.36
CA CYS A 139 4.58 -16.31 5.53
C CYS A 139 4.80 -17.59 6.34
N GLU A 140 4.84 -18.72 5.65
CA GLU A 140 5.24 -19.99 6.20
C GLU A 140 6.69 -19.92 6.73
N PRO A 141 6.98 -20.44 7.93
CA PRO A 141 8.32 -20.41 8.50
C PRO A 141 9.34 -21.09 7.57
N ASN A 142 10.48 -20.46 7.36
CA ASN A 142 11.57 -20.98 6.53
C ASN A 142 11.14 -21.39 5.10
N SER A 143 10.05 -20.82 4.59
CA SER A 143 9.54 -21.13 3.24
C SER A 143 10.55 -20.81 2.15
N PHE A 144 11.35 -19.78 2.33
CA PHE A 144 12.40 -19.41 1.38
C PHE A 144 13.46 -20.52 1.19
N GLU A 145 13.82 -21.21 2.26
CA GLU A 145 14.88 -22.22 2.27
C GLU A 145 14.37 -23.63 1.96
N ASN A 146 13.14 -23.96 2.38
CA ASN A 146 12.71 -25.34 2.47
C ASN A 146 11.49 -25.69 1.61
N LEU A 147 10.70 -24.71 1.16
CA LEU A 147 9.47 -25.01 0.42
C LEU A 147 9.63 -24.86 -1.08
N ASP A 148 9.02 -25.78 -1.82
CA ASP A 148 8.74 -25.61 -3.23
C ASP A 148 7.63 -24.54 -3.41
N TYR A 149 7.79 -23.67 -4.40
CA TYR A 149 6.88 -22.55 -4.63
C TYR A 149 5.83 -22.82 -5.72
N GLU A 150 5.99 -23.89 -6.50
CA GLU A 150 5.05 -24.22 -7.57
C GLU A 150 3.61 -24.40 -7.05
N GLY A 151 2.66 -23.71 -7.68
CA GLY A 151 1.26 -23.70 -7.30
C GLY A 151 0.92 -22.96 -5.99
N ARG A 152 1.90 -22.24 -5.40
CA ARG A 152 1.70 -21.53 -4.14
C ARG A 152 1.56 -20.04 -4.35
N VAL A 153 0.89 -19.38 -3.40
CA VAL A 153 0.82 -17.92 -3.34
C VAL A 153 2.04 -17.40 -2.60
N LEU A 154 2.80 -16.57 -3.30
CA LEU A 154 4.03 -15.96 -2.80
C LEU A 154 3.79 -14.50 -2.42
N VAL A 155 4.53 -14.03 -1.42
CA VAL A 155 4.55 -12.63 -0.98
C VAL A 155 5.78 -11.95 -1.56
N LEU A 156 5.58 -11.02 -2.50
CA LEU A 156 6.65 -10.21 -3.05
C LEU A 156 7.15 -9.20 -2.01
N SER A 157 8.46 -9.03 -1.90
CA SER A 157 9.04 -8.07 -0.96
C SER A 157 8.63 -6.64 -1.34
N PRO A 158 8.19 -5.80 -0.37
CA PRO A 158 7.96 -4.38 -0.62
C PRO A 158 9.18 -3.66 -1.20
N ASP A 159 10.39 -4.14 -0.89
CA ASP A 159 11.62 -3.55 -1.41
C ASP A 159 11.84 -3.82 -2.91
N THR A 160 11.16 -4.81 -3.46
CA THR A 160 11.15 -5.12 -4.90
C THR A 160 10.18 -4.20 -5.66
N LEU A 161 9.10 -3.78 -5.02
CA LEU A 161 8.09 -2.90 -5.60
C LEU A 161 8.51 -1.43 -5.53
N LYS A 162 8.14 -0.66 -6.54
CA LYS A 162 8.14 0.80 -6.41
C LYS A 162 7.12 1.20 -5.35
N GLU A 163 7.44 2.23 -4.58
CA GLU A 163 6.55 2.69 -3.50
C GLU A 163 5.14 3.06 -3.98
N SER A 164 5.01 3.61 -5.19
CA SER A 164 3.71 3.87 -5.82
C SER A 164 2.87 2.61 -6.10
N CYS A 165 3.52 1.45 -6.07
CA CYS A 165 2.90 0.15 -6.28
C CYS A 165 2.72 -0.64 -4.95
N TRP A 166 3.00 -0.03 -3.80
CA TRP A 166 2.80 -0.68 -2.51
C TRP A 166 1.31 -0.88 -2.23
N SER A 167 0.88 -2.11 -2.37
CA SER A 167 -0.46 -2.56 -1.98
C SER A 167 -0.44 -4.07 -1.74
N PRO A 168 -1.32 -4.62 -0.89
CA PRO A 168 -1.47 -6.06 -0.71
C PRO A 168 -1.75 -6.80 -2.04
N GLU A 169 -2.51 -6.16 -2.93
CA GLU A 169 -2.87 -6.70 -4.25
C GLU A 169 -1.63 -6.93 -5.12
N ASN A 170 -0.66 -6.02 -5.09
CA ASN A 170 0.57 -6.12 -5.87
C ASN A 170 1.60 -7.06 -5.24
N GLN A 171 1.42 -7.46 -3.98
CA GLN A 171 2.34 -8.36 -3.29
C GLN A 171 2.03 -9.84 -3.49
N LEU A 172 0.78 -10.21 -3.82
CA LEU A 172 0.39 -11.61 -3.89
C LEU A 172 0.48 -12.15 -5.31
N TRP A 173 1.31 -13.18 -5.47
CA TRP A 173 1.65 -13.77 -6.76
C TRP A 173 1.48 -15.29 -6.71
N LEU A 174 0.71 -15.85 -7.66
CA LEU A 174 0.63 -17.29 -7.86
C LEU A 174 1.86 -17.75 -8.66
N ALA A 175 2.69 -18.60 -8.07
CA ALA A 175 3.81 -19.21 -8.76
C ALA A 175 3.35 -20.37 -9.65
N HIS A 176 3.79 -20.39 -10.91
CA HIS A 176 3.46 -21.46 -11.85
C HIS A 176 4.61 -22.47 -11.97
N ASP A 177 5.76 -22.03 -12.49
CA ASP A 177 6.93 -22.87 -12.74
C ASP A 177 8.23 -22.05 -12.72
N GLY A 178 9.30 -22.74 -12.94
CA GLY A 178 10.65 -22.18 -13.05
C GLY A 178 11.63 -22.80 -12.06
N PHE A 179 12.92 -22.70 -12.35
CA PHE A 179 13.96 -23.27 -11.49
C PHE A 179 13.94 -22.64 -10.08
N GLY A 180 13.53 -21.38 -9.97
CA GLY A 180 13.40 -20.69 -8.68
C GLY A 180 12.28 -21.23 -7.80
N CYS A 181 11.35 -22.04 -8.30
CA CYS A 181 10.35 -22.72 -7.47
C CYS A 181 11.00 -23.68 -6.49
N SER A 182 12.01 -24.42 -6.92
CA SER A 182 12.77 -25.31 -6.03
C SER A 182 13.78 -24.53 -5.18
N PRO A 183 13.84 -24.76 -3.85
CA PRO A 183 14.78 -24.08 -2.96
C PRO A 183 16.25 -24.41 -3.26
N HIS A 184 16.51 -25.61 -3.82
CA HIS A 184 17.85 -26.13 -4.07
C HIS A 184 18.34 -25.94 -5.52
N ALA A 185 17.52 -25.39 -6.41
CA ALA A 185 17.91 -25.15 -7.78
C ALA A 185 18.93 -24.00 -7.89
N ILE A 186 19.85 -24.12 -8.85
CA ILE A 186 20.82 -23.05 -9.15
C ILE A 186 20.11 -21.86 -9.82
N GLY A 187 19.15 -22.12 -10.70
CA GLY A 187 18.31 -21.08 -11.31
C GLY A 187 17.32 -20.48 -10.32
N ARG A 188 17.11 -19.17 -10.39
CA ARG A 188 16.27 -18.44 -9.43
C ARG A 188 14.98 -17.88 -10.00
N SER A 189 14.75 -18.01 -11.32
CA SER A 189 13.61 -17.43 -12.01
C SER A 189 12.33 -18.24 -11.73
N ILE A 190 11.24 -17.53 -11.39
CA ILE A 190 9.89 -18.03 -11.15
C ILE A 190 8.95 -17.30 -12.10
N ARG A 191 8.16 -18.04 -12.89
CA ARG A 191 7.04 -17.47 -13.65
C ARG A 191 5.82 -17.41 -12.73
N SER A 192 5.20 -16.27 -12.65
CA SER A 192 4.10 -16.03 -11.72
C SER A 192 3.06 -15.06 -12.27
N THR A 193 1.85 -15.13 -11.71
CA THR A 193 0.73 -14.22 -12.00
C THR A 193 0.39 -13.42 -10.76
N CYS A 194 0.32 -12.09 -10.90
CA CYS A 194 -0.18 -11.19 -9.87
C CYS A 194 -1.66 -11.48 -9.59
N LEU A 195 -2.05 -11.65 -8.34
CA LEU A 195 -3.45 -11.89 -8.00
C LEU A 195 -4.30 -10.62 -8.06
N GLY A 196 -3.68 -9.43 -7.92
CA GLY A 196 -4.40 -8.16 -7.95
C GLY A 196 -4.91 -7.77 -9.35
N ASP A 197 -4.05 -7.86 -10.35
CA ASP A 197 -4.34 -7.37 -11.70
C ASP A 197 -4.22 -8.44 -12.81
N GLY A 198 -3.70 -9.63 -12.48
CA GLY A 198 -3.49 -10.72 -13.43
C GLY A 198 -2.22 -10.58 -14.28
N GLU A 199 -1.34 -9.60 -14.00
CA GLU A 199 -0.07 -9.47 -14.70
C GLU A 199 0.75 -10.75 -14.59
N GLN A 200 1.30 -11.22 -15.73
CA GLN A 200 2.23 -12.35 -15.78
C GLN A 200 3.65 -11.87 -15.97
N THR A 201 4.54 -12.23 -15.06
CA THR A 201 5.94 -11.85 -15.16
C THR A 201 6.87 -12.90 -14.55
N ARG A 202 8.16 -12.63 -14.61
CA ARG A 202 9.21 -13.46 -14.02
C ARG A 202 9.93 -12.69 -12.93
N TRP A 203 9.91 -13.27 -11.73
CA TRP A 203 10.64 -12.80 -10.57
C TRP A 203 11.77 -13.75 -10.20
N ASN A 204 12.74 -13.28 -9.45
CA ASN A 204 13.70 -14.17 -8.81
C ASN A 204 13.13 -14.67 -7.46
N ARG A 205 13.53 -15.85 -7.04
CA ARG A 205 13.14 -16.37 -5.72
C ARG A 205 13.48 -15.39 -4.58
N THR A 206 14.60 -14.66 -4.72
CA THR A 206 15.06 -13.64 -3.75
C THR A 206 14.18 -12.40 -3.67
N ASP A 207 13.30 -12.18 -4.65
CA ASP A 207 12.38 -11.06 -4.65
C ASP A 207 11.17 -11.31 -3.75
N PHE A 208 10.95 -12.58 -3.34
CA PHE A 208 9.86 -12.97 -2.46
C PHE A 208 10.31 -13.11 -1.01
N ILE A 209 9.43 -12.74 -0.08
CA ILE A 209 9.59 -12.99 1.36
C ILE A 209 9.40 -14.49 1.64
N GLY A 210 8.37 -15.10 1.02
CA GLY A 210 8.04 -16.51 1.20
C GLY A 210 6.64 -16.86 0.69
N VAL A 211 6.17 -18.03 1.12
CA VAL A 211 4.82 -18.54 0.83
C VAL A 211 3.84 -17.96 1.83
N LEU A 212 2.75 -17.34 1.37
CA LEU A 212 1.70 -16.84 2.23
C LEU A 212 1.00 -17.98 2.97
N ARG A 213 0.80 -17.85 4.28
CA ARG A 213 -0.04 -18.78 5.06
C ARG A 213 -1.50 -18.61 4.69
N GLU A 214 -2.23 -19.72 4.61
CA GLU A 214 -3.63 -19.76 4.16
C GLU A 214 -4.56 -18.86 5.00
N GLU A 215 -4.31 -18.76 6.29
CA GLU A 215 -5.08 -17.95 7.22
C GLU A 215 -5.03 -16.45 6.93
N PHE A 216 -4.00 -15.97 6.21
CA PHE A 216 -3.84 -14.57 5.80
C PHE A 216 -4.25 -14.32 4.35
N LEU A 217 -4.72 -15.34 3.63
CA LEU A 217 -5.16 -15.18 2.25
C LEU A 217 -6.47 -14.38 2.21
N PRO A 218 -6.50 -13.16 1.63
CA PRO A 218 -7.71 -12.34 1.57
C PRO A 218 -8.79 -12.96 0.68
N ASP A 219 -10.05 -12.62 0.93
CA ASP A 219 -11.16 -13.18 0.16
C ASP A 219 -11.08 -12.83 -1.32
N TRP A 220 -10.69 -11.60 -1.68
CA TRP A 220 -10.47 -11.22 -3.08
C TRP A 220 -9.40 -12.08 -3.77
N ALA A 221 -8.34 -12.48 -3.05
CA ALA A 221 -7.28 -13.33 -3.59
C ALA A 221 -7.76 -14.78 -3.74
N LYS A 222 -8.63 -15.27 -2.84
CA LYS A 222 -9.28 -16.60 -2.98
C LYS A 222 -10.16 -16.67 -4.22
N GLU A 223 -10.95 -15.61 -4.45
CA GLU A 223 -11.79 -15.48 -5.64
C GLU A 223 -10.93 -15.52 -6.91
N LYS A 224 -9.87 -14.73 -6.94
CA LYS A 224 -8.95 -14.70 -8.10
C LYS A 224 -8.23 -16.00 -8.35
N LEU A 225 -7.82 -16.71 -7.30
CA LEU A 225 -7.23 -18.05 -7.41
C LEU A 225 -8.21 -19.04 -8.02
N ALA A 226 -9.48 -19.02 -7.59
CA ALA A 226 -10.51 -19.88 -8.14
C ALA A 226 -10.75 -19.59 -9.63
N GLU A 227 -10.75 -18.33 -10.05
CA GLU A 227 -10.83 -17.94 -11.47
C GLU A 227 -9.65 -18.51 -12.27
N LEU A 228 -8.42 -18.29 -11.81
CA LEU A 228 -7.21 -18.77 -12.50
C LEU A 228 -7.15 -20.30 -12.60
N GLN A 229 -7.65 -21.01 -11.59
CA GLN A 229 -7.74 -22.47 -11.63
C GLN A 229 -8.82 -22.97 -12.59
N ALA A 230 -9.93 -22.24 -12.74
CA ALA A 230 -10.99 -22.57 -13.68
C ALA A 230 -10.59 -22.31 -15.14
N GLU A 231 -9.70 -21.34 -15.38
CA GLU A 231 -9.16 -21.01 -16.71
C GLU A 231 -8.06 -21.97 -17.19
N GLN A 232 -7.48 -22.81 -16.30
CA GLN A 232 -6.56 -23.87 -16.68
C GLN A 232 -7.36 -25.17 -16.92
N PRO A 233 -7.82 -25.44 -18.16
CA PRO A 233 -8.44 -26.73 -18.43
C PRO A 233 -7.37 -27.81 -18.26
N ASP A 234 -7.75 -28.86 -17.57
CA ASP A 234 -7.04 -30.11 -17.35
C ASP A 234 -6.20 -30.48 -18.60
N MET A 235 -4.93 -30.13 -18.62
CA MET A 235 -4.01 -30.61 -19.64
C MET A 235 -3.77 -32.09 -19.33
N GLY A 236 -4.74 -32.89 -19.81
CA GLY A 236 -4.78 -34.34 -19.66
C GLY A 236 -3.40 -34.92 -19.90
N VAL A 237 -3.01 -35.72 -18.93
CA VAL A 237 -1.89 -36.63 -18.98
C VAL A 237 -1.90 -37.37 -20.34
N ILE A 238 -1.08 -36.94 -21.29
CA ILE A 238 -0.73 -37.75 -22.44
C ILE A 238 0.13 -38.89 -21.89
N LYS A 239 -0.53 -39.99 -21.54
CA LYS A 239 0.15 -41.27 -21.37
C LYS A 239 0.70 -41.67 -22.72
N MET A 240 1.99 -41.47 -22.95
CA MET A 240 2.69 -42.14 -24.00
C MET A 240 2.74 -43.63 -23.62
N THR A 241 2.00 -44.45 -24.39
CA THR A 241 2.17 -45.88 -24.47
C THR A 241 3.42 -46.22 -25.29
#